data_057c02b56e9e547afbb80aabefe81591
#
_entry.id   057c02b56e9e547afbb80aabefe81591
#
_cell.length_a   1.000
_cell.length_b   1.000
_cell.length_c   1.000
_cell.angle_alpha   90.00
_cell.angle_beta   90.00
_cell.angle_gamma   90.00
#
_symmetry.space_group_name_H-M   'P 1'
#
loop_
_entity.id
_entity.type
_entity.pdbx_description
1 polymer ?
#
loop_
_entity_poly.entity_id
_entity_poly.type
_entity_poly.pdbx_seq_one_letter_code
_entity_poly.pdbx_strand_id
1 'polypeptide(L)'
;HAIDVSREAFWCDKVTGLSQHSWLRAIGWYTMALIDTLDQVDNKDHKYDAECKMLEDAFKDLVDSMLKYQDESGMWYQVVNYGGMDKNYLETSGSSIMAYALLKAVRLGYLSDDYAQYAKKAIDGICERYLKTKEDGSLSLGGICLVAGLGGNGRRSGTVSYTHLTL
;
A
#
# COMPACT_ATOMS: atom_id res chain seq x y z
N HIS A 1 -6.86 -7.56 1.69
CA HIS A 1 -7.02 -8.92 1.18
C HIS A 1 -7.92 -8.94 -0.06
N ALA A 2 -7.62 -9.82 -1.01
CA ALA A 2 -8.59 -10.18 -2.03
C ALA A 2 -9.62 -11.15 -1.44
N ILE A 3 -10.85 -11.09 -1.93
CA ILE A 3 -11.93 -11.99 -1.50
C ILE A 3 -12.46 -12.75 -2.72
N ASP A 4 -12.56 -14.06 -2.59
CA ASP A 4 -13.32 -14.90 -3.49
C ASP A 4 -14.60 -15.37 -2.78
N VAL A 5 -15.74 -14.80 -3.17
CA VAL A 5 -17.04 -15.09 -2.57
C VAL A 5 -17.45 -16.55 -2.79
N SER A 6 -17.03 -17.15 -3.92
CA SER A 6 -17.29 -18.57 -4.22
C SER A 6 -16.43 -19.51 -3.35
N ARG A 7 -15.30 -19.02 -2.82
CA ARG A 7 -14.30 -19.78 -2.05
C ARG A 7 -13.65 -20.92 -2.84
N GLU A 8 -13.72 -20.85 -4.15
CA GLU A 8 -13.20 -21.90 -5.06
C GLU A 8 -11.77 -21.59 -5.51
N ALA A 9 -11.38 -20.31 -5.55
CA ALA A 9 -10.05 -19.91 -6.00
C ALA A 9 -8.96 -20.59 -5.16
N PHE A 10 -7.90 -21.05 -5.83
CA PHE A 10 -6.80 -21.78 -5.18
C PHE A 10 -6.01 -20.93 -4.14
N TRP A 11 -6.07 -19.61 -4.27
CA TRP A 11 -5.35 -18.64 -3.44
C TRP A 11 -6.12 -18.20 -2.19
N CYS A 12 -7.40 -18.54 -2.08
CA CYS A 12 -8.22 -18.12 -0.95
C CYS A 12 -8.35 -19.19 0.14
N ASP A 13 -8.54 -18.74 1.36
CA ASP A 13 -9.00 -19.58 2.45
C ASP A 13 -10.41 -20.09 2.19
N LYS A 14 -10.62 -21.38 2.32
CA LYS A 14 -11.87 -22.03 1.93
C LYS A 14 -13.04 -21.77 2.87
N VAL A 15 -12.77 -21.22 4.07
CA VAL A 15 -13.79 -20.85 5.05
C VAL A 15 -14.20 -19.39 4.87
N THR A 16 -13.21 -18.49 4.75
CA THR A 16 -13.44 -17.05 4.73
C THR A 16 -13.51 -16.46 3.32
N GLY A 17 -12.93 -17.14 2.33
CA GLY A 17 -12.74 -16.61 0.97
C GLY A 17 -11.60 -15.61 0.85
N LEU A 18 -10.92 -15.27 1.94
CA LEU A 18 -9.85 -14.26 1.95
C LEU A 18 -8.54 -14.82 1.39
N SER A 19 -7.77 -13.96 0.73
CA SER A 19 -6.39 -14.28 0.38
C SER A 19 -5.54 -14.36 1.66
N GLN A 20 -4.58 -15.28 1.65
CA GLN A 20 -3.63 -15.43 2.76
C GLN A 20 -2.62 -14.28 2.84
N HIS A 21 -2.46 -13.53 1.76
CA HIS A 21 -1.43 -12.53 1.59
C HIS A 21 -2.02 -11.13 1.42
N SER A 22 -1.40 -10.17 2.10
CA SER A 22 -1.76 -8.74 2.03
C SER A 22 -0.78 -8.02 1.11
N TRP A 23 -1.26 -7.58 -0.05
CA TRP A 23 -0.45 -6.98 -1.09
C TRP A 23 -0.39 -5.47 -0.95
N LEU A 24 0.81 -4.93 -0.80
CA LEU A 24 1.04 -3.51 -0.54
C LEU A 24 0.39 -2.61 -1.60
N ARG A 25 0.58 -2.89 -2.90
CA ARG A 25 -0.01 -2.04 -3.94
C ARG A 25 -1.54 -2.07 -3.95
N ALA A 26 -2.14 -3.24 -3.71
CA ALA A 26 -3.60 -3.33 -3.64
C ALA A 26 -4.14 -2.54 -2.43
N ILE A 27 -3.47 -2.64 -1.29
CA ILE A 27 -3.79 -1.86 -0.09
C ILE A 27 -3.58 -0.37 -0.38
N GLY A 28 -2.45 -0.01 -0.98
CA GLY A 28 -2.13 1.38 -1.32
C GLY A 28 -3.19 2.03 -2.21
N TRP A 29 -3.60 1.36 -3.30
CA TRP A 29 -4.67 1.85 -4.17
C TRP A 29 -5.98 2.07 -3.42
N TYR A 30 -6.33 1.16 -2.53
CA TYR A 30 -7.54 1.31 -1.70
C TYR A 30 -7.41 2.48 -0.72
N THR A 31 -6.27 2.61 -0.04
CA THR A 31 -5.98 3.73 0.87
C THR A 31 -6.05 5.07 0.15
N MET A 32 -5.43 5.15 -1.05
CA MET A 32 -5.48 6.35 -1.88
C MET A 32 -6.91 6.68 -2.33
N ALA A 33 -7.68 5.66 -2.76
CA ALA A 33 -9.06 5.87 -3.17
C ALA A 33 -9.94 6.42 -2.03
N LEU A 34 -9.75 5.95 -0.81
CA LEU A 34 -10.48 6.45 0.36
C LEU A 34 -10.23 7.95 0.59
N ILE A 35 -8.95 8.35 0.67
CA ILE A 35 -8.60 9.74 0.95
C ILE A 35 -8.89 10.67 -0.24
N ASP A 36 -8.75 10.19 -1.47
CA ASP A 36 -9.09 10.95 -2.67
C ASP A 36 -10.60 11.16 -2.78
N THR A 37 -11.40 10.16 -2.42
CA THR A 37 -12.86 10.30 -2.37
C THR A 37 -13.27 11.33 -1.32
N LEU A 38 -12.71 11.27 -0.12
CA LEU A 38 -12.98 12.27 0.93
C LEU A 38 -12.60 13.69 0.52
N ASP A 39 -11.52 13.86 -0.27
CA ASP A 39 -11.09 15.16 -0.79
C ASP A 39 -12.03 15.70 -1.89
N GLN A 40 -12.65 14.82 -2.67
CA GLN A 40 -13.46 15.20 -3.84
C GLN A 40 -14.96 15.32 -3.55
N VAL A 41 -15.45 14.69 -2.48
CA VAL A 41 -16.87 14.76 -2.13
C VAL A 41 -17.23 16.18 -1.69
N ASP A 42 -18.13 16.83 -2.43
CA ASP A 42 -18.74 18.09 -1.99
C ASP A 42 -19.85 17.78 -0.97
N ASN A 43 -19.53 17.94 0.30
CA ASN A 43 -20.44 17.67 1.43
C ASN A 43 -20.76 18.94 2.25
N LYS A 44 -20.75 20.14 1.61
CA LYS A 44 -21.02 21.40 2.29
C LYS A 44 -22.43 21.51 2.84
N ASP A 45 -23.36 20.79 2.26
CA ASP A 45 -24.75 20.68 2.71
C ASP A 45 -25.01 19.55 3.71
N HIS A 46 -23.96 18.87 4.15
CA HIS A 46 -24.00 17.75 5.10
C HIS A 46 -24.83 16.53 4.65
N LYS A 47 -25.08 16.43 3.36
CA LYS A 47 -25.89 15.35 2.78
C LYS A 47 -25.26 13.96 2.91
N TYR A 48 -23.93 13.90 2.92
CA TYR A 48 -23.15 12.66 2.91
C TYR A 48 -22.33 12.46 4.20
N ASP A 49 -22.75 13.07 5.32
CA ASP A 49 -22.00 12.98 6.57
C ASP A 49 -21.76 11.53 7.04
N ALA A 50 -22.77 10.68 6.93
CA ALA A 50 -22.65 9.29 7.35
C ALA A 50 -21.69 8.50 6.46
N GLU A 51 -21.74 8.69 5.15
CA GLU A 51 -20.86 8.05 4.19
C GLU A 51 -19.42 8.56 4.31
N CYS A 52 -19.22 9.86 4.47
CA CYS A 52 -17.91 10.45 4.71
C CYS A 52 -17.30 9.92 6.01
N LYS A 53 -18.09 9.84 7.07
CA LYS A 53 -17.63 9.27 8.35
C LYS A 53 -17.22 7.81 8.21
N MET A 54 -17.97 7.02 7.48
CA MET A 54 -17.65 5.62 7.21
C MET A 54 -16.33 5.47 6.44
N LEU A 55 -16.10 6.32 5.42
CA LEU A 55 -14.85 6.33 4.65
C LEU A 55 -13.66 6.76 5.52
N GLU A 56 -13.86 7.79 6.35
CA GLU A 56 -12.85 8.27 7.30
C GLU A 56 -12.45 7.18 8.29
N ASP A 57 -13.41 6.50 8.91
CA ASP A 57 -13.14 5.44 9.87
C ASP A 57 -12.40 4.28 9.19
N ALA A 58 -12.85 3.85 8.01
CA ALA A 58 -12.17 2.81 7.24
C ALA A 58 -10.73 3.21 6.85
N PHE A 59 -10.51 4.48 6.51
CA PHE A 59 -9.18 5.01 6.20
C PHE A 59 -8.28 4.97 7.43
N LYS A 60 -8.75 5.46 8.59
CA LYS A 60 -7.98 5.50 9.84
C LYS A 60 -7.61 4.09 10.32
N ASP A 61 -8.57 3.17 10.34
CA ASP A 61 -8.34 1.77 10.73
C ASP A 61 -7.29 1.10 9.83
N LEU A 62 -7.35 1.38 8.52
CA LEU A 62 -6.40 0.85 7.57
C LEU A 62 -5.00 1.42 7.78
N VAL A 63 -4.88 2.73 7.96
CA VAL A 63 -3.60 3.41 8.23
C VAL A 63 -2.97 2.86 9.51
N ASP A 64 -3.71 2.80 10.61
CA ASP A 64 -3.21 2.31 11.89
C ASP A 64 -2.77 0.83 11.82
N SER A 65 -3.47 0.05 11.00
CA SER A 65 -3.10 -1.33 10.73
C SER A 65 -1.81 -1.41 9.90
N MET A 66 -1.65 -0.57 8.89
CA MET A 66 -0.48 -0.55 8.03
C MET A 66 0.78 -0.06 8.74
N LEU A 67 0.66 0.89 9.65
CA LEU A 67 1.81 1.40 10.42
C LEU A 67 2.45 0.33 11.29
N LYS A 68 1.71 -0.70 11.72
CA LYS A 68 2.27 -1.85 12.47
C LYS A 68 3.24 -2.69 11.63
N TYR A 69 3.17 -2.58 10.31
CA TYR A 69 4.02 -3.30 9.35
C TYR A 69 5.05 -2.42 8.67
N GLN A 70 5.16 -1.14 9.06
CA GLN A 70 6.19 -0.26 8.54
C GLN A 70 7.56 -0.75 9.00
N ASP A 71 8.43 -1.05 8.04
CA ASP A 71 9.80 -1.47 8.30
C ASP A 71 10.64 -0.33 8.93
N GLU A 72 11.75 -0.68 9.57
CA GLU A 72 12.65 0.32 10.18
C GLU A 72 13.21 1.34 9.17
N SER A 73 13.26 0.98 7.87
CA SER A 73 13.59 1.90 6.77
C SER A 73 12.47 2.91 6.47
N GLY A 74 11.28 2.74 7.05
CA GLY A 74 10.09 3.52 6.75
C GLY A 74 9.27 2.99 5.57
N MET A 75 9.77 2.05 4.80
CA MET A 75 9.05 1.42 3.68
C MET A 75 8.19 0.25 4.14
N TRP A 76 7.42 -0.32 3.22
CA TRP A 76 6.68 -1.56 3.43
C TRP A 76 7.10 -2.63 2.45
N TYR A 77 7.02 -3.88 2.89
CA TYR A 77 7.25 -5.04 2.04
C TYR A 77 6.13 -5.24 1.03
N GLN A 78 6.45 -5.80 -0.16
CA GLN A 78 5.48 -6.11 -1.22
C GLN A 78 4.33 -6.99 -0.71
N VAL A 79 4.63 -8.01 0.09
CA VAL A 79 3.65 -8.77 0.86
C VAL A 79 3.77 -8.33 2.31
N VAL A 80 2.85 -7.49 2.74
CA VAL A 80 2.95 -6.70 3.97
C VAL A 80 3.11 -7.58 5.21
N ASN A 81 2.33 -8.65 5.30
CA ASN A 81 2.32 -9.55 6.46
C ASN A 81 3.44 -10.61 6.47
N TYR A 82 4.40 -10.51 5.54
CA TYR A 82 5.55 -11.43 5.43
C TYR A 82 6.88 -10.67 5.36
N GLY A 83 7.04 -9.63 6.15
CA GLY A 83 8.30 -8.88 6.25
C GLY A 83 9.50 -9.80 6.54
N GLY A 84 10.62 -9.59 5.84
CA GLY A 84 11.83 -10.39 6.00
C GLY A 84 11.82 -11.78 5.38
N MET A 85 10.72 -12.22 4.76
CA MET A 85 10.65 -13.51 4.07
C MET A 85 11.53 -13.49 2.80
N ASP A 86 12.15 -14.63 2.46
CA ASP A 86 12.94 -14.75 1.23
C ASP A 86 12.16 -14.27 0.01
N LYS A 87 12.82 -13.50 -0.86
CA LYS A 87 12.26 -12.85 -2.06
C LYS A 87 11.14 -11.83 -1.81
N ASN A 88 10.74 -11.56 -0.58
CA ASN A 88 9.91 -10.43 -0.26
C ASN A 88 10.78 -9.20 -0.09
N TYR A 89 10.41 -8.07 -0.65
CA TYR A 89 11.25 -6.88 -0.71
C TYR A 89 10.46 -5.63 -0.33
N LEU A 90 11.17 -4.60 0.11
CA LEU A 90 10.62 -3.28 0.36
C LEU A 90 10.25 -2.64 -0.99
N GLU A 91 8.97 -2.37 -1.18
CA GLU A 91 8.41 -2.04 -2.49
C GLU A 91 8.14 -0.54 -2.61
N THR A 92 8.75 0.07 -3.62
CA THR A 92 8.77 1.53 -3.81
C THR A 92 7.40 2.10 -4.13
N SER A 93 6.65 1.52 -5.07
CA SER A 93 5.42 2.14 -5.55
C SER A 93 4.31 2.12 -4.49
N GLY A 94 4.15 1.02 -3.79
CA GLY A 94 3.19 0.93 -2.70
C GLY A 94 3.57 1.79 -1.50
N SER A 95 4.86 1.84 -1.15
CA SER A 95 5.35 2.74 -0.09
C SER A 95 5.15 4.21 -0.44
N SER A 96 5.32 4.59 -1.72
CA SER A 96 5.04 5.95 -2.20
C SER A 96 3.55 6.30 -2.10
N ILE A 97 2.67 5.36 -2.46
CA ILE A 97 1.22 5.56 -2.36
C ILE A 97 0.81 5.74 -0.88
N MET A 98 1.37 4.92 0.02
CA MET A 98 1.10 5.08 1.46
C MET A 98 1.59 6.42 1.99
N ALA A 99 2.80 6.85 1.61
CA ALA A 99 3.32 8.17 1.99
C ALA A 99 2.43 9.31 1.45
N TYR A 100 1.98 9.23 0.21
CA TYR A 100 1.03 10.17 -0.37
C TYR A 100 -0.27 10.24 0.45
N ALA A 101 -0.87 9.09 0.74
CA ALA A 101 -2.14 9.05 1.46
C ALA A 101 -2.04 9.63 2.87
N LEU A 102 -0.95 9.33 3.60
CA LEU A 102 -0.68 9.90 4.91
C LEU A 102 -0.54 11.42 4.87
N LEU A 103 0.31 11.96 3.98
CA LEU A 103 0.50 13.41 3.85
C LEU A 103 -0.76 14.13 3.40
N LYS A 104 -1.52 13.54 2.50
CA LYS A 104 -2.80 14.10 2.06
C LYS A 104 -3.81 14.14 3.20
N ALA A 105 -3.91 13.08 3.99
CA ALA A 105 -4.82 13.02 5.13
C ALA A 105 -4.45 14.02 6.23
N VAL A 106 -3.16 14.20 6.51
CA VAL A 106 -2.69 15.26 7.42
C VAL A 106 -3.08 16.64 6.89
N ARG A 107 -2.78 16.93 5.62
CA ARG A 107 -3.13 18.21 4.97
C ARG A 107 -4.62 18.52 5.02
N LEU A 108 -5.47 17.51 4.90
CA LEU A 108 -6.93 17.65 4.93
C LEU A 108 -7.52 17.61 6.35
N GLY A 109 -6.71 17.35 7.39
CA GLY A 109 -7.13 17.32 8.78
C GLY A 109 -7.80 16.00 9.22
N TYR A 110 -7.73 14.95 8.41
CA TYR A 110 -8.22 13.61 8.79
C TYR A 110 -7.27 12.87 9.73
N LEU A 111 -5.97 13.18 9.66
CA LEU A 111 -4.94 12.70 10.59
C LEU A 111 -4.23 13.86 11.25
N SER A 112 -3.71 13.64 12.47
CA SER A 112 -2.89 14.63 13.17
C SER A 112 -1.52 14.79 12.49
N ASP A 113 -0.84 15.91 12.76
CA ASP A 113 0.48 16.23 12.19
C ASP A 113 1.54 15.15 12.47
N ASP A 114 1.39 14.41 13.56
CA ASP A 114 2.30 13.32 13.96
C ASP A 114 2.40 12.22 12.91
N TYR A 115 1.36 12.01 12.11
CA TYR A 115 1.41 11.00 11.05
C TYR A 115 2.34 11.37 9.90
N ALA A 116 2.68 12.65 9.72
CA ALA A 116 3.60 13.08 8.66
C ALA A 116 5.01 12.47 8.81
N GLN A 117 5.45 12.15 10.04
CA GLN A 117 6.74 11.52 10.27
C GLN A 117 6.87 10.14 9.60
N TYR A 118 5.80 9.35 9.59
CA TYR A 118 5.79 8.03 8.94
C TYR A 118 5.91 8.13 7.43
N ALA A 119 5.22 9.09 6.84
CA ALA A 119 5.32 9.37 5.41
C ALA A 119 6.72 9.87 5.02
N LYS A 120 7.28 10.81 5.80
CA LYS A 120 8.63 11.31 5.58
C LYS A 120 9.66 10.19 5.66
N LYS A 121 9.57 9.34 6.68
CA LYS A 121 10.45 8.18 6.84
C LYS A 121 10.36 7.24 5.64
N ALA A 122 9.16 7.02 5.07
CA ALA A 122 9.00 6.20 3.88
C ALA A 122 9.68 6.82 2.66
N ILE A 123 9.54 8.12 2.45
CA ILE A 123 10.21 8.84 1.35
C ILE A 123 11.73 8.78 1.50
N ASP A 124 12.24 9.03 2.70
CA ASP A 124 13.67 8.96 3.00
C ASP A 124 14.21 7.53 2.69
N GLY A 125 13.51 6.48 3.15
CA GLY A 125 13.90 5.09 2.87
C GLY A 125 13.87 4.72 1.39
N ILE A 126 12.91 5.24 0.62
CA ILE A 126 12.86 5.07 -0.84
C ILE A 126 14.08 5.72 -1.49
N CYS A 127 14.38 6.97 -1.10
CA CYS A 127 15.49 7.73 -1.66
C CYS A 127 16.83 7.05 -1.35
N GLU A 128 17.06 6.66 -0.11
CA GLU A 128 18.31 6.02 0.32
C GLU A 128 18.55 4.68 -0.38
N ARG A 129 17.49 3.88 -0.51
CA ARG A 129 17.60 2.50 -1.00
C ARG A 129 17.58 2.39 -2.51
N TYR A 130 16.74 3.16 -3.18
CA TYR A 130 16.37 2.90 -4.57
C TYR A 130 16.56 4.07 -5.52
N LEU A 131 16.74 5.30 -5.04
CA LEU A 131 17.04 6.43 -5.91
C LEU A 131 18.54 6.51 -6.17
N LYS A 132 18.94 6.40 -7.43
CA LYS A 132 20.35 6.43 -7.85
C LYS A 132 20.56 7.46 -8.94
N THR A 133 21.69 8.15 -8.90
CA THR A 133 22.14 8.99 -10.00
C THR A 133 22.98 8.13 -10.94
N LYS A 134 22.64 8.14 -12.22
CA LYS A 134 23.40 7.47 -13.29
C LYS A 134 24.62 8.30 -13.69
N GLU A 135 25.52 7.71 -14.48
CA GLU A 135 26.74 8.37 -14.96
C GLU A 135 26.45 9.62 -15.80
N ASP A 136 25.33 9.64 -16.51
CA ASP A 136 24.88 10.77 -17.33
C ASP A 136 24.16 11.87 -16.51
N GLY A 137 24.08 11.71 -15.17
CA GLY A 137 23.41 12.64 -14.27
C GLY A 137 21.89 12.44 -14.17
N SER A 138 21.31 11.53 -14.94
CA SER A 138 19.88 11.20 -14.81
C SER A 138 19.59 10.39 -13.53
N LEU A 139 18.35 10.46 -13.05
CA LEU A 139 17.91 9.69 -11.89
C LEU A 139 17.28 8.37 -12.33
N SER A 140 17.52 7.35 -11.52
CA SER A 140 16.92 6.01 -11.66
C SER A 140 16.26 5.63 -10.35
N LEU A 141 15.04 5.14 -10.40
CA LEU A 141 14.27 4.68 -9.24
C LEU A 141 14.01 3.18 -9.37
N GLY A 142 14.53 2.41 -8.43
CA GLY A 142 14.38 0.95 -8.37
C GLY A 142 13.32 0.49 -7.36
N GLY A 143 13.30 -0.81 -7.08
CA GLY A 143 12.42 -1.42 -6.07
C GLY A 143 10.94 -1.42 -6.42
N ILE A 144 10.59 -1.23 -7.70
CA ILE A 144 9.22 -1.16 -8.19
C ILE A 144 8.79 -2.54 -8.70
N CYS A 145 7.63 -3.01 -8.24
CA CYS A 145 7.02 -4.23 -8.77
C CYS A 145 6.46 -4.00 -10.18
N LEU A 146 7.03 -4.67 -11.18
CA LEU A 146 6.56 -4.54 -12.56
C LEU A 146 5.17 -5.12 -12.74
N VAL A 147 4.99 -6.36 -12.33
CA VAL A 147 3.72 -7.10 -12.46
C VAL A 147 3.49 -7.91 -11.20
N ALA A 148 2.30 -7.77 -10.66
CA ALA A 148 1.84 -8.56 -9.54
C ALA A 148 0.41 -9.06 -9.77
N GLY A 149 0.13 -10.30 -9.43
CA GLY A 149 -1.19 -10.89 -9.55
C GLY A 149 -1.31 -12.14 -8.68
N LEU A 150 -2.53 -12.53 -8.36
CA LEU A 150 -2.81 -13.74 -7.58
C LEU A 150 -2.47 -15.04 -8.32
N GLY A 151 -1.94 -14.91 -9.54
CA GLY A 151 -1.57 -16.03 -10.38
C GLY A 151 -2.78 -16.70 -11.03
N GLY A 152 -2.51 -17.48 -12.08
CA GLY A 152 -3.50 -18.30 -12.78
C GLY A 152 -2.91 -19.67 -13.08
N ASN A 153 -3.73 -20.70 -13.13
CA ASN A 153 -3.39 -22.07 -13.55
C ASN A 153 -2.14 -22.67 -12.85
N GLY A 154 -2.05 -22.54 -11.54
CA GLY A 154 -1.01 -23.20 -10.72
C GLY A 154 0.41 -22.64 -10.84
N ARG A 155 0.61 -21.55 -11.57
CA ARG A 155 1.96 -21.00 -11.81
C ARG A 155 2.42 -19.93 -10.83
N ARG A 156 1.53 -19.38 -10.00
CA ARG A 156 1.85 -18.34 -9.01
C ARG A 156 1.01 -18.56 -7.77
N SER A 157 1.60 -19.07 -6.73
CA SER A 157 0.92 -19.44 -5.48
C SER A 157 0.48 -18.24 -4.62
N GLY A 158 0.55 -17.02 -5.11
CA GLY A 158 0.38 -15.82 -4.25
C GLY A 158 1.56 -15.59 -3.32
N THR A 159 2.47 -16.55 -3.24
CA THR A 159 3.75 -16.42 -2.58
C THR A 159 4.72 -15.63 -3.46
N VAL A 160 5.61 -14.94 -2.82
CA VAL A 160 6.56 -13.97 -3.32
C VAL A 160 7.43 -14.51 -4.46
N SER A 161 6.97 -14.49 -5.70
CA SER A 161 7.83 -14.69 -6.87
C SER A 161 7.53 -13.64 -7.92
N TYR A 162 8.04 -12.43 -7.68
CA TYR A 162 7.85 -11.31 -8.59
C TYR A 162 9.17 -10.80 -9.10
N THR A 163 9.16 -10.53 -10.40
CA THR A 163 10.30 -9.97 -11.10
C THR A 163 10.51 -8.54 -10.64
N HIS A 164 11.64 -8.29 -10.01
CA HIS A 164 12.14 -6.94 -9.83
C HIS A 164 12.54 -6.38 -11.18
N LEU A 165 12.06 -5.19 -11.52
CA LEU A 165 12.77 -4.33 -12.45
C LEU A 165 13.54 -3.29 -11.64
N THR A 166 14.85 -3.37 -11.72
CA THR A 166 15.71 -2.22 -11.57
C THR A 166 15.70 -1.53 -12.92
N LEU A 167 15.04 -0.39 -13.03
CA LEU A 167 15.22 0.49 -14.17
C LEU A 167 16.51 1.26 -14.01
#